data_50afb601247c7ff274f0a54fec36dc4d
#
_entry.id   50afb601247c7ff274f0a54fec36dc4d
#
_cell.length_a   1.000
_cell.length_b   1.000
_cell.length_c   1.000
_cell.angle_alpha   90.00
_cell.angle_beta   90.00
_cell.angle_gamma   90.00
#
_symmetry.space_group_name_H-M   'P 1'
#
loop_
_entity.id
_entity.type
_entity.pdbx_description
1 polymer ?
#
loop_
_entity_poly.entity_id
_entity_poly.type
_entity_poly.pdbx_seq_one_letter_code
_entity_poly.pdbx_strand_id
1 'polypeptide(L)'
;MLKPSSAKARQQEIATLECLVHKMSSAQKVSDLIERSLDENKFLDDWQKVNLELIKKSHDEDVLITPAMKHEFSVASGEAEFIWRESKIKNDFNTLIPYLDRVFKASIEIASTKSKSLEVPVYESLINSYDPEGKVSEINSVYNVLKEKLPPLINKITKKQSSEKFTKLTKLVDEQTQKEIGIKILEKMGFDIKRGRLDKSAHPFCIGGRFDVRLTTRFDPNNFLSGLFGIIHETGHGLYQQNLPERYTYQPVGRARGMAFHESQSLFMEMQTCTSIQFTEFLAKLLRDNFNFTGPEYSAKNLYRLITRVNPSFIRVTADEVTYPLHVILRFEIEQAIVKKEITAADLPELWNKSMKEFLGIVPSSDSNGCLQDIHWPAGMIGYFPSYTNGAIIASMIMRRFQQDNVSINRSGEDFLSLNNYLNENLRKYGSLKSSKELLKKSTGLENIDPNIFINYLQGKYLLV
;
A
#
# COMPACT_ATOMS: atom_id res chain seq x y z
N MET A 1 9.82 -19.27 10.30
CA MET A 1 10.20 -19.38 8.87
C MET A 1 10.19 -20.83 8.45
N LEU A 2 9.65 -21.14 7.25
CA LEU A 2 9.73 -22.48 6.68
C LEU A 2 11.18 -22.81 6.31
N LYS A 3 11.59 -24.04 6.52
CA LYS A 3 12.92 -24.49 6.09
C LYS A 3 12.95 -24.55 4.56
N PRO A 4 14.08 -24.23 3.89
CA PRO A 4 14.20 -24.29 2.43
C PRO A 4 13.77 -25.61 1.82
N SER A 5 14.08 -26.73 2.51
CA SER A 5 13.71 -28.09 2.08
C SER A 5 12.19 -28.35 2.02
N SER A 6 11.36 -27.57 2.72
CA SER A 6 9.89 -27.71 2.70
C SER A 6 9.20 -26.73 1.74
N ALA A 7 9.92 -25.80 1.13
CA ALA A 7 9.33 -24.74 0.31
C ALA A 7 8.54 -25.29 -0.88
N LYS A 8 9.09 -26.25 -1.63
CA LYS A 8 8.44 -26.86 -2.79
C LYS A 8 7.15 -27.61 -2.39
N ALA A 9 7.19 -28.38 -1.31
CA ALA A 9 5.98 -29.08 -0.81
C ALA A 9 4.91 -28.06 -0.40
N ARG A 10 5.28 -27.01 0.33
CA ARG A 10 4.35 -25.96 0.75
C ARG A 10 3.72 -25.22 -0.42
N GLN A 11 4.46 -24.95 -1.49
CA GLN A 11 3.92 -24.35 -2.70
C GLN A 11 2.86 -25.22 -3.35
N GLN A 12 3.09 -26.55 -3.44
CA GLN A 12 2.10 -27.50 -3.97
C GLN A 12 0.85 -27.57 -3.09
N GLU A 13 0.99 -27.51 -1.78
CA GLU A 13 -0.14 -27.45 -0.85
C GLU A 13 -0.96 -26.18 -1.07
N ILE A 14 -0.32 -25.00 -1.18
CA ILE A 14 -1.00 -23.73 -1.45
C ILE A 14 -1.71 -23.76 -2.80
N ALA A 15 -1.04 -24.19 -3.86
CA ALA A 15 -1.62 -24.32 -5.19
C ALA A 15 -2.84 -25.25 -5.20
N THR A 16 -2.80 -26.35 -4.44
CA THR A 16 -3.94 -27.28 -4.30
C THR A 16 -5.11 -26.59 -3.63
N LEU A 17 -4.90 -25.85 -2.54
CA LEU A 17 -5.95 -25.10 -1.86
C LEU A 17 -6.56 -24.00 -2.74
N GLU A 18 -5.72 -23.25 -3.45
CA GLU A 18 -6.17 -22.20 -4.39
C GLU A 18 -7.00 -22.79 -5.53
N CYS A 19 -6.60 -23.94 -6.09
CA CYS A 19 -7.36 -24.64 -7.11
C CYS A 19 -8.71 -25.16 -6.55
N LEU A 20 -8.74 -25.61 -5.29
CA LEU A 20 -9.99 -26.02 -4.65
C LEU A 20 -10.95 -24.85 -4.45
N VAL A 21 -10.44 -23.72 -3.94
CA VAL A 21 -11.23 -22.47 -3.80
C VAL A 21 -11.77 -22.04 -5.15
N HIS A 22 -10.92 -21.99 -6.19
CA HIS A 22 -11.32 -21.64 -7.55
C HIS A 22 -12.41 -22.59 -8.10
N LYS A 23 -12.27 -23.92 -7.91
CA LYS A 23 -13.28 -24.89 -8.32
C LYS A 23 -14.61 -24.66 -7.61
N MET A 24 -14.59 -24.25 -6.34
CA MET A 24 -15.81 -23.94 -5.59
C MET A 24 -16.45 -22.64 -6.05
N SER A 25 -15.66 -21.58 -6.27
CA SER A 25 -16.17 -20.26 -6.68
C SER A 25 -16.67 -20.25 -8.13
N SER A 26 -16.08 -21.06 -9.03
CA SER A 26 -16.50 -21.19 -10.44
C SER A 26 -17.54 -22.28 -10.72
N ALA A 27 -18.07 -22.93 -9.68
CA ALA A 27 -19.01 -24.03 -9.86
C ALA A 27 -20.38 -23.59 -10.41
N GLN A 28 -21.00 -24.41 -11.28
CA GLN A 28 -22.33 -24.15 -11.86
C GLN A 28 -23.39 -23.84 -10.79
N LYS A 29 -23.32 -24.52 -9.65
CA LYS A 29 -24.25 -24.27 -8.52
C LYS A 29 -24.19 -22.79 -8.05
N VAL A 30 -23.04 -22.13 -8.15
CA VAL A 30 -22.89 -20.71 -7.78
C VAL A 30 -23.59 -19.84 -8.83
N SER A 31 -23.44 -20.16 -10.13
CA SER A 31 -24.20 -19.49 -11.21
C SER A 31 -25.70 -19.57 -10.97
N ASP A 32 -26.22 -20.79 -10.71
CA ASP A 32 -27.65 -21.03 -10.48
C ASP A 32 -28.19 -20.25 -9.27
N LEU A 33 -27.38 -20.12 -8.20
CA LEU A 33 -27.76 -19.35 -7.02
C LEU A 33 -27.73 -17.82 -7.29
N ILE A 34 -26.78 -17.35 -8.07
CA ILE A 34 -26.69 -15.93 -8.49
C ILE A 34 -27.92 -15.58 -9.35
N GLU A 35 -28.27 -16.38 -10.36
CA GLU A 35 -29.43 -16.16 -11.23
C GLU A 35 -30.74 -16.10 -10.41
N ARG A 36 -30.97 -17.07 -9.54
CA ARG A 36 -32.13 -17.06 -8.65
C ARG A 36 -32.19 -15.82 -7.75
N SER A 37 -31.04 -15.38 -7.24
CA SER A 37 -30.96 -14.17 -6.40
C SER A 37 -31.26 -12.91 -7.20
N LEU A 38 -30.88 -12.86 -8.49
CA LEU A 38 -31.19 -11.75 -9.39
C LEU A 38 -32.70 -11.68 -9.69
N ASP A 39 -33.38 -12.82 -9.86
CA ASP A 39 -34.82 -12.85 -10.04
C ASP A 39 -35.60 -12.32 -8.82
N GLU A 40 -35.01 -12.49 -7.64
CA GLU A 40 -35.58 -12.02 -6.37
C GLU A 40 -35.06 -10.61 -5.95
N ASN A 41 -34.32 -9.89 -6.84
CA ASN A 41 -33.62 -8.63 -6.54
C ASN A 41 -34.54 -7.55 -5.90
N LYS A 42 -35.83 -7.55 -6.20
CA LYS A 42 -36.81 -6.61 -5.60
C LYS A 42 -36.98 -6.74 -4.08
N PHE A 43 -36.58 -7.85 -3.50
CA PHE A 43 -36.66 -8.11 -2.05
C PHE A 43 -35.32 -7.76 -1.33
N LEU A 44 -34.25 -7.44 -2.05
CA LEU A 44 -32.95 -7.17 -1.51
C LEU A 44 -32.82 -5.69 -1.11
N ASP A 45 -32.19 -5.43 0.05
CA ASP A 45 -31.75 -4.10 0.41
C ASP A 45 -30.53 -3.67 -0.44
N ASP A 46 -30.12 -2.40 -0.36
CA ASP A 46 -28.99 -1.88 -1.18
C ASP A 46 -27.67 -2.59 -0.91
N TRP A 47 -27.40 -2.98 0.34
CA TRP A 47 -26.22 -3.76 0.71
C TRP A 47 -26.23 -5.16 0.09
N GLN A 48 -27.37 -5.82 0.11
CA GLN A 48 -27.54 -7.15 -0.47
C GLN A 48 -27.42 -7.11 -1.98
N LYS A 49 -27.96 -6.08 -2.64
CA LYS A 49 -27.82 -5.88 -4.10
C LYS A 49 -26.37 -5.73 -4.51
N VAL A 50 -25.65 -4.80 -3.88
CA VAL A 50 -24.22 -4.58 -4.17
C VAL A 50 -23.39 -5.82 -3.82
N ASN A 51 -23.74 -6.52 -2.73
CA ASN A 51 -23.05 -7.77 -2.40
C ASN A 51 -23.24 -8.85 -3.47
N LEU A 52 -24.46 -8.99 -4.01
CA LEU A 52 -24.75 -9.90 -5.10
C LEU A 52 -24.00 -9.53 -6.38
N GLU A 53 -23.93 -8.25 -6.72
CA GLU A 53 -23.14 -7.74 -7.86
C GLU A 53 -21.64 -8.06 -7.71
N LEU A 54 -21.08 -7.89 -6.52
CA LEU A 54 -19.68 -8.19 -6.23
C LEU A 54 -19.40 -9.70 -6.27
N ILE A 55 -20.33 -10.52 -5.77
CA ILE A 55 -20.26 -12.00 -5.85
C ILE A 55 -20.30 -12.43 -7.32
N LYS A 56 -21.27 -11.88 -8.08
CA LYS A 56 -21.41 -12.18 -9.52
C LYS A 56 -20.15 -11.82 -10.28
N LYS A 57 -19.62 -10.60 -10.08
CA LYS A 57 -18.37 -10.15 -10.73
C LYS A 57 -17.23 -11.13 -10.44
N SER A 58 -17.01 -11.49 -9.18
CA SER A 58 -15.96 -12.45 -8.79
C SER A 58 -16.15 -13.82 -9.42
N HIS A 59 -17.40 -14.31 -9.44
CA HIS A 59 -17.73 -15.59 -10.07
C HIS A 59 -17.50 -15.58 -11.57
N ASP A 60 -17.99 -14.54 -12.26
CA ASP A 60 -17.81 -14.38 -13.71
C ASP A 60 -16.31 -14.35 -14.09
N GLU A 61 -15.48 -13.65 -13.31
CA GLU A 61 -14.04 -13.64 -13.48
C GLU A 61 -13.38 -15.01 -13.24
N ASP A 62 -13.82 -15.74 -12.21
CA ASP A 62 -13.30 -17.07 -11.88
C ASP A 62 -13.67 -18.10 -12.96
N VAL A 63 -14.87 -18.04 -13.53
CA VAL A 63 -15.30 -18.93 -14.63
C VAL A 63 -14.42 -18.78 -15.88
N LEU A 64 -13.86 -17.59 -16.14
CA LEU A 64 -12.99 -17.35 -17.27
C LEU A 64 -11.61 -18.03 -17.11
N ILE A 65 -11.19 -18.29 -15.88
CA ILE A 65 -9.85 -18.80 -15.58
C ILE A 65 -9.91 -20.33 -15.47
N THR A 66 -9.16 -21.02 -16.30
CA THR A 66 -9.10 -22.49 -16.22
C THR A 66 -8.31 -22.93 -14.97
N PRO A 67 -8.61 -24.13 -14.41
CA PRO A 67 -7.80 -24.68 -13.33
C PRO A 67 -6.31 -24.79 -13.66
N ALA A 68 -5.96 -25.05 -14.94
CA ALA A 68 -4.58 -25.12 -15.41
C ALA A 68 -3.90 -23.74 -15.33
N MET A 69 -4.56 -22.66 -15.76
CA MET A 69 -4.04 -21.30 -15.65
C MET A 69 -3.83 -20.91 -14.18
N LYS A 70 -4.79 -21.21 -13.31
CA LYS A 70 -4.69 -20.93 -11.88
C LYS A 70 -3.52 -21.68 -11.22
N HIS A 71 -3.39 -22.97 -11.54
CA HIS A 71 -2.29 -23.81 -11.04
C HIS A 71 -0.93 -23.29 -11.52
N GLU A 72 -0.79 -23.01 -12.82
CA GLU A 72 0.46 -22.48 -13.38
C GLU A 72 0.88 -21.16 -12.73
N PHE A 73 -0.05 -20.23 -12.58
CA PHE A 73 0.23 -18.96 -11.90
C PHE A 73 0.70 -19.16 -10.45
N SER A 74 0.01 -20.01 -9.69
CA SER A 74 0.34 -20.28 -8.29
C SER A 74 1.73 -20.93 -8.15
N VAL A 75 2.06 -21.89 -9.01
CA VAL A 75 3.38 -22.54 -9.00
C VAL A 75 4.47 -21.57 -9.45
N ALA A 76 4.25 -20.84 -10.55
CA ALA A 76 5.23 -19.89 -11.07
C ALA A 76 5.58 -18.80 -10.06
N SER A 77 4.57 -18.17 -9.44
CA SER A 77 4.77 -17.13 -8.44
C SER A 77 5.44 -17.66 -7.16
N GLY A 78 5.05 -18.84 -6.68
CA GLY A 78 5.68 -19.44 -5.52
C GLY A 78 7.16 -19.83 -5.73
N GLU A 79 7.50 -20.35 -6.91
CA GLU A 79 8.89 -20.66 -7.27
C GLU A 79 9.71 -19.36 -7.42
N ALA A 80 9.18 -18.36 -8.12
CA ALA A 80 9.86 -17.09 -8.32
C ALA A 80 10.10 -16.34 -6.99
N GLU A 81 9.13 -16.34 -6.06
CA GLU A 81 9.29 -15.75 -4.73
C GLU A 81 10.41 -16.44 -3.94
N PHE A 82 10.49 -17.76 -4.01
CA PHE A 82 11.54 -18.52 -3.33
C PHE A 82 12.93 -18.17 -3.89
N ILE A 83 13.09 -18.20 -5.22
CA ILE A 83 14.35 -17.84 -5.89
C ILE A 83 14.73 -16.38 -5.65
N TRP A 84 13.74 -15.46 -5.69
CA TRP A 84 13.97 -14.04 -5.42
C TRP A 84 14.63 -13.79 -4.07
N ARG A 85 14.23 -14.49 -3.01
CA ARG A 85 14.83 -14.33 -1.67
C ARG A 85 16.34 -14.60 -1.67
N GLU A 86 16.76 -15.64 -2.38
CA GLU A 86 18.18 -15.98 -2.52
C GLU A 86 18.90 -15.00 -3.46
N SER A 87 18.30 -14.70 -4.60
CA SER A 87 18.85 -13.79 -5.61
C SER A 87 19.10 -12.41 -5.03
N LYS A 88 18.17 -11.90 -4.21
CA LYS A 88 18.31 -10.62 -3.52
C LYS A 88 19.51 -10.61 -2.56
N ILE A 89 19.69 -11.66 -1.77
CA ILE A 89 20.82 -11.77 -0.83
C ILE A 89 22.15 -11.87 -1.58
N LYS A 90 22.20 -12.64 -2.68
CA LYS A 90 23.40 -12.90 -3.48
C LYS A 90 23.68 -11.79 -4.51
N ASN A 91 22.75 -10.85 -4.70
CA ASN A 91 22.77 -9.87 -5.79
C ASN A 91 22.86 -10.53 -7.17
N ASP A 92 22.12 -11.60 -7.39
CA ASP A 92 22.11 -12.41 -8.61
C ASP A 92 20.76 -12.31 -9.31
N PHE A 93 20.61 -11.30 -10.15
CA PHE A 93 19.39 -11.10 -10.92
C PHE A 93 19.23 -12.14 -12.05
N ASN A 94 20.35 -12.58 -12.63
CA ASN A 94 20.33 -13.51 -13.77
C ASN A 94 19.65 -14.85 -13.42
N THR A 95 19.86 -15.36 -12.22
CA THR A 95 19.18 -16.58 -11.74
C THR A 95 17.66 -16.40 -11.65
N LEU A 96 17.17 -15.20 -11.40
CA LEU A 96 15.74 -14.92 -11.28
C LEU A 96 15.01 -14.74 -12.62
N ILE A 97 15.70 -14.32 -13.69
CA ILE A 97 15.11 -14.00 -15.01
C ILE A 97 14.11 -15.05 -15.51
N PRO A 98 14.45 -16.35 -15.64
CA PRO A 98 13.53 -17.33 -16.21
C PRO A 98 12.25 -17.52 -15.36
N TYR A 99 12.34 -17.32 -14.06
CA TYR A 99 11.20 -17.41 -13.14
C TYR A 99 10.30 -16.20 -13.28
N LEU A 100 10.85 -14.99 -13.41
CA LEU A 100 10.07 -13.78 -13.66
C LEU A 100 9.35 -13.84 -15.02
N ASP A 101 10.02 -14.27 -16.08
CA ASP A 101 9.39 -14.41 -17.39
C ASP A 101 8.21 -15.39 -17.35
N ARG A 102 8.33 -16.47 -16.57
CA ARG A 102 7.25 -17.43 -16.36
C ARG A 102 6.08 -16.79 -15.60
N VAL A 103 6.35 -16.01 -14.55
CA VAL A 103 5.30 -15.26 -13.80
C VAL A 103 4.63 -14.24 -14.70
N PHE A 104 5.40 -13.45 -15.46
CA PHE A 104 4.85 -12.46 -16.38
C PHE A 104 3.95 -13.10 -17.42
N LYS A 105 4.41 -14.22 -18.02
CA LYS A 105 3.61 -14.97 -19.00
C LYS A 105 2.30 -15.45 -18.41
N ALA A 106 2.32 -16.10 -17.25
CA ALA A 106 1.11 -16.61 -16.58
C ALA A 106 0.16 -15.47 -16.18
N SER A 107 0.69 -14.36 -15.66
CA SER A 107 -0.10 -13.20 -15.29
C SER A 107 -0.78 -12.53 -16.50
N ILE A 108 -0.04 -12.36 -17.60
CA ILE A 108 -0.56 -11.75 -18.84
C ILE A 108 -1.60 -12.68 -19.50
N GLU A 109 -1.45 -13.99 -19.43
CA GLU A 109 -2.42 -14.96 -19.95
C GLU A 109 -3.75 -14.83 -19.23
N ILE A 110 -3.76 -14.83 -17.89
CA ILE A 110 -4.94 -14.60 -17.06
C ILE A 110 -5.55 -13.22 -17.36
N ALA A 111 -4.73 -12.18 -17.37
CA ALA A 111 -5.16 -10.82 -17.63
C ALA A 111 -5.78 -10.65 -19.03
N SER A 112 -5.20 -11.28 -20.05
CA SER A 112 -5.71 -11.25 -21.43
C SER A 112 -7.06 -11.96 -21.56
N THR A 113 -7.27 -13.02 -20.80
CA THR A 113 -8.56 -13.73 -20.76
C THR A 113 -9.64 -12.84 -20.13
N LYS A 114 -9.35 -12.22 -18.97
CA LYS A 114 -10.27 -11.27 -18.32
C LYS A 114 -10.52 -10.02 -19.17
N SER A 115 -9.46 -9.46 -19.76
CA SER A 115 -9.50 -8.26 -20.63
C SER A 115 -10.51 -8.39 -21.75
N LYS A 116 -10.54 -9.54 -22.43
CA LYS A 116 -11.48 -9.82 -23.52
C LYS A 116 -12.95 -9.84 -23.07
N SER A 117 -13.23 -10.40 -21.90
CA SER A 117 -14.58 -10.48 -21.36
C SER A 117 -15.06 -9.16 -20.74
N LEU A 118 -14.14 -8.40 -20.13
CA LEU A 118 -14.44 -7.11 -19.49
C LEU A 118 -14.35 -5.93 -20.47
N GLU A 119 -13.90 -6.17 -21.71
CA GLU A 119 -13.66 -5.13 -22.75
C GLU A 119 -12.75 -3.99 -22.25
N VAL A 120 -11.71 -4.32 -21.48
CA VAL A 120 -10.73 -3.37 -20.96
C VAL A 120 -9.30 -3.72 -21.42
N PRO A 121 -8.35 -2.78 -21.48
CA PRO A 121 -6.94 -3.09 -21.74
C PRO A 121 -6.38 -4.14 -20.79
N VAL A 122 -5.45 -4.98 -21.27
CA VAL A 122 -4.87 -6.08 -20.46
C VAL A 122 -4.30 -5.59 -19.14
N TYR A 123 -3.57 -4.47 -19.14
CA TYR A 123 -2.99 -3.93 -17.91
C TYR A 123 -4.07 -3.36 -16.95
N GLU A 124 -5.17 -2.83 -17.48
CA GLU A 124 -6.32 -2.41 -16.66
C GLU A 124 -6.96 -3.58 -15.94
N SER A 125 -7.05 -4.76 -16.57
CA SER A 125 -7.59 -5.95 -15.91
C SER A 125 -6.72 -6.40 -14.73
N LEU A 126 -5.41 -6.18 -14.76
CA LEU A 126 -4.49 -6.43 -13.64
C LEU A 126 -4.71 -5.40 -12.52
N ILE A 127 -4.75 -4.11 -12.85
CA ILE A 127 -5.02 -3.03 -11.88
C ILE A 127 -6.36 -3.25 -11.18
N ASN A 128 -7.41 -3.63 -11.92
CA ASN A 128 -8.76 -3.84 -11.39
C ASN A 128 -8.86 -4.98 -10.37
N SER A 129 -7.86 -5.86 -10.31
CA SER A 129 -7.75 -6.88 -9.26
C SER A 129 -7.39 -6.27 -7.89
N TYR A 130 -6.80 -5.09 -7.87
CA TYR A 130 -6.39 -4.35 -6.66
C TYR A 130 -7.21 -3.09 -6.44
N ASP A 131 -7.44 -2.32 -7.48
CA ASP A 131 -8.23 -1.08 -7.46
C ASP A 131 -9.35 -1.17 -8.48
N PRO A 132 -10.55 -1.62 -8.06
CA PRO A 132 -11.71 -1.71 -8.93
C PRO A 132 -12.01 -0.38 -9.63
N GLU A 133 -12.33 -0.44 -10.93
CA GLU A 133 -12.62 0.72 -11.81
C GLU A 133 -11.38 1.58 -12.14
N GLY A 134 -10.17 1.12 -11.78
CA GLY A 134 -8.92 1.82 -12.12
C GLY A 134 -8.67 1.85 -13.62
N LYS A 135 -8.35 3.03 -14.18
CA LYS A 135 -8.07 3.24 -15.60
C LYS A 135 -6.63 3.68 -15.83
N VAL A 136 -5.94 3.01 -16.74
CA VAL A 136 -4.55 3.34 -17.11
C VAL A 136 -4.44 4.78 -17.60
N SER A 137 -5.43 5.26 -18.39
CA SER A 137 -5.42 6.63 -18.90
C SER A 137 -5.50 7.69 -17.79
N GLU A 138 -6.33 7.45 -16.75
CA GLU A 138 -6.45 8.35 -15.60
C GLU A 138 -5.16 8.34 -14.77
N ILE A 139 -4.58 7.16 -14.54
CA ILE A 139 -3.30 7.01 -13.79
C ILE A 139 -2.16 7.70 -14.54
N ASN A 140 -2.04 7.49 -15.87
CA ASN A 140 -1.04 8.17 -16.68
C ASN A 140 -1.16 9.70 -16.61
N SER A 141 -2.37 10.24 -16.64
CA SER A 141 -2.62 11.69 -16.53
C SER A 141 -2.11 12.22 -15.18
N VAL A 142 -2.41 11.54 -14.10
CA VAL A 142 -1.94 11.88 -12.73
C VAL A 142 -0.42 11.79 -12.66
N TYR A 143 0.17 10.71 -13.14
CA TYR A 143 1.62 10.46 -13.03
C TYR A 143 2.46 11.40 -13.90
N ASN A 144 1.94 11.83 -15.05
CA ASN A 144 2.62 12.84 -15.86
C ASN A 144 2.77 14.17 -15.11
N VAL A 145 1.74 14.60 -14.37
CA VAL A 145 1.85 15.79 -13.50
C VAL A 145 2.89 15.59 -12.40
N LEU A 146 2.94 14.42 -11.78
CA LEU A 146 3.93 14.13 -10.73
C LEU A 146 5.36 14.08 -11.29
N LYS A 147 5.58 13.45 -12.46
CA LYS A 147 6.89 13.41 -13.13
C LYS A 147 7.41 14.80 -13.47
N GLU A 148 6.53 15.69 -13.90
CA GLU A 148 6.89 17.07 -14.22
C GLU A 148 7.21 17.88 -12.96
N LYS A 149 6.41 17.75 -11.90
CA LYS A 149 6.47 18.68 -10.76
C LYS A 149 7.35 18.21 -9.59
N LEU A 150 7.50 16.89 -9.37
CA LEU A 150 8.25 16.39 -8.22
C LEU A 150 9.78 16.60 -8.33
N PRO A 151 10.47 16.32 -9.45
CA PRO A 151 11.93 16.48 -9.49
C PRO A 151 12.39 17.92 -9.17
N PRO A 152 11.82 19.00 -9.76
CA PRO A 152 12.18 20.35 -9.36
C PRO A 152 11.79 20.70 -7.91
N LEU A 153 10.72 20.11 -7.38
CA LEU A 153 10.31 20.29 -5.99
C LEU A 153 11.33 19.64 -5.03
N ILE A 154 11.76 18.41 -5.32
CA ILE A 154 12.82 17.70 -4.57
C ILE A 154 14.06 18.56 -4.48
N ASN A 155 14.53 19.10 -5.61
CA ASN A 155 15.71 19.95 -5.65
C ASN A 155 15.58 21.24 -4.79
N LYS A 156 14.40 21.87 -4.79
CA LYS A 156 14.12 23.04 -3.93
C LYS A 156 14.14 22.67 -2.46
N ILE A 157 13.50 21.56 -2.09
CA ILE A 157 13.41 21.10 -0.70
C ILE A 157 14.79 20.69 -0.18
N THR A 158 15.52 19.86 -0.91
CA THR A 158 16.86 19.40 -0.50
C THR A 158 17.83 20.57 -0.36
N LYS A 159 17.76 21.57 -1.25
CA LYS A 159 18.55 22.81 -1.13
C LYS A 159 18.18 23.59 0.13
N LYS A 160 16.89 23.77 0.46
CA LYS A 160 16.46 24.42 1.71
C LYS A 160 16.99 23.66 2.91
N GLN A 161 16.79 22.34 2.94
CA GLN A 161 17.15 21.48 4.06
C GLN A 161 18.67 21.29 4.24
N SER A 162 19.50 21.58 3.23
CA SER A 162 20.96 21.48 3.36
C SER A 162 21.55 22.44 4.39
N SER A 163 20.87 23.57 4.67
CA SER A 163 21.26 24.54 5.70
C SER A 163 20.72 24.23 7.09
N GLU A 164 19.79 23.27 7.22
CA GLU A 164 19.17 22.93 8.49
C GLU A 164 20.06 22.02 9.33
N LYS A 165 20.35 22.45 10.55
CA LYS A 165 21.08 21.63 11.52
C LYS A 165 20.12 20.72 12.27
N PHE A 166 20.49 19.46 12.42
CA PHE A 166 19.80 18.49 13.26
C PHE A 166 20.80 17.60 13.99
N THR A 167 20.37 17.02 15.10
CA THR A 167 21.19 16.09 15.89
C THR A 167 20.68 14.66 15.62
N LYS A 168 21.59 13.77 15.24
CA LYS A 168 21.28 12.36 15.04
C LYS A 168 20.91 11.69 16.37
N LEU A 169 20.00 10.75 16.32
CA LEU A 169 19.69 9.87 17.46
C LEU A 169 20.78 8.80 17.54
N THR A 170 21.53 8.78 18.62
CA THR A 170 22.67 7.87 18.80
C THR A 170 22.43 6.83 19.89
N LYS A 171 21.40 7.03 20.74
CA LYS A 171 21.04 6.07 21.79
C LYS A 171 20.45 4.82 21.17
N LEU A 172 20.99 3.67 21.50
CA LEU A 172 20.40 2.39 21.17
C LEU A 172 19.08 2.22 21.93
N VAL A 173 18.04 1.84 21.23
CA VAL A 173 16.72 1.57 21.80
C VAL A 173 16.41 0.09 21.58
N ASP A 174 16.37 -0.68 22.65
CA ASP A 174 16.10 -2.11 22.58
C ASP A 174 14.69 -2.41 22.02
N GLU A 175 14.50 -3.64 21.56
CA GLU A 175 13.26 -4.10 20.94
C GLU A 175 12.04 -3.96 21.85
N GLN A 176 12.19 -4.26 23.14
CA GLN A 176 11.08 -4.18 24.09
C GLN A 176 10.63 -2.73 24.29
N THR A 177 11.57 -1.82 24.46
CA THR A 177 11.30 -0.37 24.56
C THR A 177 10.61 0.16 23.29
N GLN A 178 11.11 -0.23 22.10
CA GLN A 178 10.47 0.16 20.82
C GLN A 178 9.03 -0.36 20.72
N LYS A 179 8.78 -1.60 21.14
CA LYS A 179 7.45 -2.20 21.17
C LYS A 179 6.50 -1.47 22.12
N GLU A 180 6.98 -1.09 23.31
CA GLU A 180 6.19 -0.34 24.29
C GLU A 180 5.83 1.07 23.80
N ILE A 181 6.79 1.77 23.17
CA ILE A 181 6.52 3.06 22.48
C ILE A 181 5.45 2.85 21.41
N GLY A 182 5.61 1.83 20.56
CA GLY A 182 4.68 1.50 19.50
C GLY A 182 3.27 1.24 20.02
N ILE A 183 3.11 0.40 21.07
CA ILE A 183 1.80 0.09 21.66
C ILE A 183 1.13 1.36 22.17
N LYS A 184 1.84 2.23 22.91
CA LYS A 184 1.27 3.49 23.41
C LYS A 184 0.78 4.40 22.26
N ILE A 185 1.48 4.41 21.13
CA ILE A 185 1.11 5.21 19.98
C ILE A 185 -0.09 4.62 19.25
N LEU A 186 -0.10 3.32 18.95
CA LEU A 186 -1.23 2.69 18.25
C LEU A 186 -2.54 2.77 19.05
N GLU A 187 -2.47 2.61 20.39
CA GLU A 187 -3.63 2.80 21.27
C GLU A 187 -4.11 4.25 21.24
N LYS A 188 -3.18 5.23 21.29
CA LYS A 188 -3.52 6.65 21.19
C LYS A 188 -4.12 7.01 19.83
N MET A 189 -3.68 6.33 18.76
CA MET A 189 -4.29 6.44 17.43
C MET A 189 -5.69 5.81 17.36
N GLY A 190 -6.13 5.08 18.36
CA GLY A 190 -7.46 4.48 18.46
C GLY A 190 -7.54 3.02 17.98
N PHE A 191 -6.41 2.35 17.81
CA PHE A 191 -6.38 0.92 17.50
C PHE A 191 -6.80 0.09 18.72
N ASP A 192 -7.78 -0.79 18.54
CA ASP A 192 -8.23 -1.67 19.61
C ASP A 192 -7.35 -2.92 19.70
N ILE A 193 -6.43 -2.92 20.67
CA ILE A 193 -5.50 -4.03 20.90
C ILE A 193 -6.22 -5.34 21.32
N LYS A 194 -7.46 -5.27 21.81
CA LYS A 194 -8.25 -6.48 22.12
C LYS A 194 -8.71 -7.20 20.85
N ARG A 195 -8.75 -6.50 19.73
CA ARG A 195 -9.05 -7.04 18.39
C ARG A 195 -7.82 -7.08 17.49
N GLY A 196 -6.63 -7.15 18.08
CA GLY A 196 -5.40 -7.21 17.30
C GLY A 196 -4.15 -7.37 18.14
N ARG A 197 -3.01 -7.38 17.49
CA ARG A 197 -1.70 -7.53 18.12
C ARG A 197 -0.58 -6.90 17.30
N LEU A 198 0.53 -6.61 17.94
CA LEU A 198 1.77 -6.13 17.33
C LEU A 198 2.88 -7.17 17.51
N ASP A 199 3.43 -7.65 16.40
CA ASP A 199 4.51 -8.65 16.37
C ASP A 199 5.73 -8.15 15.59
N LYS A 200 6.83 -8.90 15.67
CA LYS A 200 8.05 -8.66 14.90
C LYS A 200 8.04 -9.41 13.58
N SER A 201 8.49 -8.76 12.51
CA SER A 201 8.72 -9.38 11.21
C SER A 201 9.91 -8.75 10.48
N ALA A 202 10.32 -9.36 9.36
CA ALA A 202 11.39 -8.81 8.50
C ALA A 202 10.93 -7.54 7.75
N HIS A 203 9.65 -7.49 7.40
CA HIS A 203 8.98 -6.35 6.76
C HIS A 203 7.68 -6.06 7.49
N PRO A 204 7.33 -4.78 7.74
CA PRO A 204 6.02 -4.42 8.26
C PRO A 204 4.90 -4.95 7.36
N PHE A 205 3.80 -5.39 7.95
CA PHE A 205 2.55 -5.68 7.25
C PHE A 205 1.38 -5.71 8.21
N CYS A 206 0.18 -5.49 7.68
CA CYS A 206 -1.10 -5.65 8.35
C CYS A 206 -1.90 -6.77 7.67
N ILE A 207 -2.37 -7.73 8.44
CA ILE A 207 -3.26 -8.81 7.97
C ILE A 207 -4.38 -9.06 8.95
N GLY A 208 -5.37 -9.85 8.49
CA GLY A 208 -6.50 -10.27 9.30
C GLY A 208 -7.78 -9.52 8.95
N GLY A 209 -8.80 -9.76 9.73
CA GLY A 209 -10.13 -9.18 9.54
C GLY A 209 -10.55 -8.36 10.76
N ARG A 210 -11.75 -7.79 10.72
CA ARG A 210 -12.31 -6.87 11.71
C ARG A 210 -12.06 -7.24 13.17
N PHE A 211 -12.09 -8.53 13.51
CA PHE A 211 -12.01 -9.03 14.89
C PHE A 211 -10.63 -9.56 15.30
N ASP A 212 -9.69 -9.70 14.36
CA ASP A 212 -8.31 -10.13 14.60
C ASP A 212 -7.38 -9.48 13.58
N VAL A 213 -6.93 -8.26 13.88
CA VAL A 213 -6.00 -7.48 13.04
C VAL A 213 -4.60 -7.63 13.58
N ARG A 214 -3.70 -8.15 12.77
CA ARG A 214 -2.31 -8.42 13.15
C ARG A 214 -1.38 -7.46 12.43
N LEU A 215 -0.70 -6.64 13.22
CA LEU A 215 0.30 -5.69 12.76
C LEU A 215 1.68 -6.24 13.03
N THR A 216 2.61 -5.97 12.13
CA THR A 216 4.01 -6.32 12.35
C THR A 216 4.93 -5.15 12.03
N THR A 217 6.09 -5.13 12.66
CA THR A 217 7.15 -4.19 12.33
C THR A 217 8.53 -4.82 12.45
N ARG A 218 9.52 -4.13 11.91
CA ARG A 218 10.93 -4.45 12.10
C ARG A 218 11.51 -3.51 13.15
N PHE A 219 12.02 -4.07 14.24
CA PHE A 219 12.71 -3.30 15.26
C PHE A 219 14.21 -3.20 14.92
N ASP A 220 14.72 -1.96 14.84
CA ASP A 220 16.15 -1.68 14.66
C ASP A 220 16.65 -0.87 15.85
N PRO A 221 17.56 -1.41 16.69
CA PRO A 221 18.09 -0.70 17.84
C PRO A 221 18.77 0.64 17.49
N ASN A 222 19.33 0.75 16.28
CA ASN A 222 20.02 1.96 15.82
C ASN A 222 19.07 3.01 15.22
N ASN A 223 17.84 2.61 14.87
CA ASN A 223 16.86 3.48 14.20
C ASN A 223 15.43 3.16 14.62
N PHE A 224 15.09 3.47 15.87
CA PHE A 224 13.76 3.18 16.39
C PHE A 224 12.64 3.93 15.67
N LEU A 225 12.94 5.11 15.08
CA LEU A 225 11.94 5.86 14.31
C LEU A 225 11.47 5.07 13.09
N SER A 226 12.35 4.32 12.41
CA SER A 226 11.93 3.48 11.28
C SER A 226 10.91 2.41 11.71
N GLY A 227 11.16 1.74 12.83
CA GLY A 227 10.22 0.76 13.39
C GLY A 227 8.90 1.40 13.82
N LEU A 228 8.97 2.58 14.45
CA LEU A 228 7.81 3.34 14.88
C LEU A 228 6.94 3.79 13.70
N PHE A 229 7.53 4.35 12.64
CA PHE A 229 6.77 4.75 11.46
C PHE A 229 6.16 3.56 10.71
N GLY A 230 6.84 2.39 10.72
CA GLY A 230 6.23 1.14 10.28
C GLY A 230 4.99 0.77 11.11
N ILE A 231 5.04 0.91 12.44
CA ILE A 231 3.86 0.68 13.30
C ILE A 231 2.74 1.65 12.98
N ILE A 232 3.04 2.94 12.81
CA ILE A 232 2.04 3.98 12.47
C ILE A 232 1.36 3.67 11.14
N HIS A 233 2.14 3.30 10.13
CA HIS A 233 1.65 2.90 8.81
C HIS A 233 0.68 1.72 8.92
N GLU A 234 1.14 0.62 9.53
CA GLU A 234 0.31 -0.58 9.67
C GLU A 234 -0.91 -0.35 10.57
N THR A 235 -0.81 0.57 11.53
CA THR A 235 -1.96 0.99 12.34
C THR A 235 -3.04 1.67 11.50
N GLY A 236 -2.67 2.48 10.51
CA GLY A 236 -3.62 3.08 9.57
C GLY A 236 -4.42 2.02 8.81
N HIS A 237 -3.75 1.00 8.28
CA HIS A 237 -4.38 -0.18 7.69
C HIS A 237 -5.28 -0.92 8.68
N GLY A 238 -4.79 -1.14 9.90
CA GLY A 238 -5.50 -1.83 10.96
C GLY A 238 -6.78 -1.11 11.40
N LEU A 239 -6.73 0.22 11.50
CA LEU A 239 -7.90 1.05 11.81
C LEU A 239 -8.97 0.94 10.71
N TYR A 240 -8.58 0.81 9.44
CA TYR A 240 -9.56 0.54 8.39
C TYR A 240 -10.23 -0.81 8.61
N GLN A 241 -9.45 -1.87 8.79
CA GLN A 241 -9.97 -3.23 8.99
C GLN A 241 -10.89 -3.32 10.22
N GLN A 242 -10.52 -2.72 11.35
CA GLN A 242 -11.33 -2.74 12.56
C GLN A 242 -12.65 -1.98 12.44
N ASN A 243 -12.77 -1.05 11.49
CA ASN A 243 -13.94 -0.19 11.31
C ASN A 243 -14.75 -0.48 10.02
N LEU A 244 -14.45 -1.57 9.32
CA LEU A 244 -15.28 -2.07 8.22
C LEU A 244 -16.66 -2.50 8.72
N PRO A 245 -17.70 -2.61 7.86
CA PRO A 245 -19.06 -2.97 8.25
C PRO A 245 -19.16 -4.33 8.93
N GLU A 246 -19.57 -4.37 10.19
CA GLU A 246 -19.62 -5.60 11.00
C GLU A 246 -20.59 -6.64 10.45
N ARG A 247 -21.81 -6.22 10.10
CA ARG A 247 -22.86 -7.10 9.54
C ARG A 247 -22.39 -7.90 8.32
N TYR A 248 -21.41 -7.37 7.57
CA TYR A 248 -20.93 -7.95 6.32
C TYR A 248 -19.47 -8.41 6.38
N THR A 249 -18.94 -8.69 7.56
CA THR A 249 -17.51 -9.03 7.79
C THR A 249 -16.98 -10.13 6.86
N TYR A 250 -17.80 -11.12 6.54
CA TYR A 250 -17.42 -12.26 5.68
C TYR A 250 -17.99 -12.16 4.25
N GLN A 251 -18.54 -11.02 3.89
CA GLN A 251 -19.15 -10.79 2.58
C GLN A 251 -18.29 -9.81 1.75
N PRO A 252 -18.27 -9.91 0.41
CA PRO A 252 -17.52 -8.99 -0.44
C PRO A 252 -17.83 -7.51 -0.18
N VAL A 253 -19.09 -7.15 0.01
CA VAL A 253 -19.50 -5.76 0.28
C VAL A 253 -18.95 -5.20 1.59
N GLY A 254 -18.59 -6.05 2.55
CA GLY A 254 -17.98 -5.66 3.82
C GLY A 254 -16.47 -5.43 3.76
N ARG A 255 -15.81 -5.73 2.63
CA ARG A 255 -14.36 -5.52 2.44
C ARG A 255 -14.03 -4.07 2.10
N ALA A 256 -12.77 -3.69 2.25
CA ALA A 256 -12.27 -2.40 1.78
C ALA A 256 -12.43 -2.26 0.26
N ARG A 257 -12.70 -1.04 -0.24
CA ARG A 257 -12.95 -0.74 -1.67
C ARG A 257 -11.71 -0.69 -2.53
N GLY A 258 -10.77 -1.52 -2.36
CA GLY A 258 -9.54 -1.57 -3.12
C GLY A 258 -8.32 -1.06 -2.35
N MET A 259 -7.14 -1.29 -2.96
CA MET A 259 -5.87 -1.09 -2.27
C MET A 259 -5.46 0.38 -2.20
N ALA A 260 -5.86 1.23 -3.15
CA ALA A 260 -5.59 2.66 -3.07
C ALA A 260 -6.31 3.31 -1.87
N PHE A 261 -7.57 2.94 -1.61
CA PHE A 261 -8.26 3.39 -0.39
C PHE A 261 -7.66 2.77 0.87
N HIS A 262 -7.20 1.52 0.79
CA HIS A 262 -6.57 0.85 1.92
C HIS A 262 -5.25 1.53 2.29
N GLU A 263 -4.42 1.82 1.28
CA GLU A 263 -3.16 2.56 1.45
C GLU A 263 -3.39 4.02 1.84
N SER A 264 -4.48 4.64 1.40
CA SER A 264 -4.78 6.01 1.83
C SER A 264 -4.97 6.13 3.34
N GLN A 265 -5.37 5.05 4.04
CA GLN A 265 -5.54 5.07 5.49
C GLN A 265 -4.20 4.96 6.22
N SER A 266 -3.27 4.16 5.72
CA SER A 266 -1.91 4.07 6.26
C SER A 266 -1.17 5.39 6.05
N LEU A 267 -1.19 5.93 4.82
CA LEU A 267 -0.49 7.18 4.48
C LEU A 267 -1.17 8.43 5.07
N PHE A 268 -2.48 8.38 5.34
CA PHE A 268 -3.14 9.44 6.10
C PHE A 268 -2.58 9.53 7.53
N MET A 269 -2.39 8.40 8.19
CA MET A 269 -1.80 8.38 9.53
C MET A 269 -0.31 8.69 9.50
N GLU A 270 0.44 8.03 8.63
CA GLU A 270 1.89 8.21 8.51
C GLU A 270 2.26 9.61 8.01
N MET A 271 1.87 9.95 6.77
CA MET A 271 2.37 11.15 6.08
C MET A 271 1.58 12.40 6.40
N GLN A 272 0.25 12.32 6.54
CA GLN A 272 -0.58 13.51 6.73
C GLN A 272 -0.70 13.91 8.20
N THR A 273 -0.61 12.95 9.13
CA THR A 273 -0.82 13.19 10.57
C THR A 273 0.49 13.13 11.35
N CYS A 274 1.21 11.99 11.29
CA CYS A 274 2.35 11.75 12.19
C CYS A 274 3.68 12.36 11.73
N THR A 275 3.73 13.04 10.58
CA THR A 275 4.85 13.89 10.17
C THR A 275 4.59 15.39 10.37
N SER A 276 3.64 15.75 11.25
CA SER A 276 3.34 17.14 11.62
C SER A 276 4.16 17.59 12.83
N ILE A 277 4.33 18.92 13.01
CA ILE A 277 5.01 19.48 14.18
C ILE A 277 4.25 19.12 15.47
N GLN A 278 2.90 19.12 15.44
CA GLN A 278 2.07 18.78 16.57
C GLN A 278 2.26 17.32 17.02
N PHE A 279 2.36 16.40 16.06
CA PHE A 279 2.68 15.02 16.40
C PHE A 279 4.08 14.88 17.01
N THR A 280 5.08 15.62 16.51
CA THR A 280 6.43 15.57 17.10
C THR A 280 6.50 16.19 18.49
N GLU A 281 5.69 17.19 18.80
CA GLU A 281 5.51 17.71 20.16
C GLU A 281 4.92 16.62 21.10
N PHE A 282 3.89 15.93 20.64
CA PHE A 282 3.31 14.79 21.37
C PHE A 282 4.33 13.67 21.55
N LEU A 283 5.06 13.29 20.48
CA LEU A 283 6.07 12.23 20.53
C LEU A 283 7.21 12.59 21.49
N ALA A 284 7.75 13.81 21.42
CA ALA A 284 8.80 14.28 22.32
C ALA A 284 8.35 14.23 23.79
N LYS A 285 7.10 14.64 24.07
CA LYS A 285 6.52 14.53 25.41
C LYS A 285 6.38 13.07 25.86
N LEU A 286 5.85 12.20 25.00
CA LEU A 286 5.68 10.77 25.32
C LEU A 286 7.03 10.11 25.59
N LEU A 287 8.05 10.36 24.80
CA LEU A 287 9.40 9.82 24.96
C LEU A 287 10.05 10.27 26.26
N ARG A 288 9.90 11.55 26.62
CA ARG A 288 10.43 12.11 27.87
C ARG A 288 9.72 11.52 29.09
N ASP A 289 8.38 11.58 29.11
CA ASP A 289 7.57 11.30 30.30
C ASP A 289 7.49 9.80 30.61
N ASN A 290 7.63 8.92 29.61
CA ASN A 290 7.49 7.46 29.79
C ASN A 290 8.80 6.69 29.64
N PHE A 291 9.81 7.23 28.92
CA PHE A 291 11.02 6.48 28.54
C PHE A 291 12.33 7.20 28.91
N ASN A 292 12.22 8.36 29.59
CA ASN A 292 13.38 9.16 30.02
C ASN A 292 14.32 9.56 28.88
N PHE A 293 13.75 9.93 27.70
CA PHE A 293 14.49 10.46 26.57
C PHE A 293 14.51 11.99 26.67
N THR A 294 15.51 12.53 27.36
CA THR A 294 15.54 13.95 27.78
C THR A 294 16.55 14.82 27.01
N GLY A 295 17.37 14.23 26.15
CA GLY A 295 18.38 14.97 25.38
C GLY A 295 17.77 15.90 24.33
N PRO A 296 18.52 16.93 23.87
CA PRO A 296 18.08 17.89 22.86
C PRO A 296 17.76 17.23 21.52
N GLU A 297 18.36 16.07 21.23
CA GLU A 297 18.07 15.24 20.06
C GLU A 297 16.62 14.71 20.04
N TYR A 298 15.94 14.61 21.18
CA TYR A 298 14.53 14.23 21.30
C TYR A 298 13.58 15.42 21.39
N SER A 299 14.06 16.66 21.17
CA SER A 299 13.17 17.82 21.08
C SER A 299 12.25 17.69 19.87
N ALA A 300 11.02 18.20 19.99
CA ALA A 300 10.01 18.18 18.91
C ALA A 300 10.58 18.73 17.59
N LYS A 301 11.30 19.85 17.66
CA LYS A 301 11.94 20.47 16.49
C LYS A 301 12.97 19.56 15.82
N ASN A 302 13.78 18.85 16.60
CA ASN A 302 14.78 17.94 16.05
C ASN A 302 14.12 16.69 15.48
N LEU A 303 13.16 16.10 16.17
CA LEU A 303 12.37 14.96 15.68
C LEU A 303 11.67 15.32 14.36
N TYR A 304 11.03 16.49 14.27
CA TYR A 304 10.40 16.98 13.04
C TYR A 304 11.41 17.04 11.88
N ARG A 305 12.60 17.62 12.11
CA ARG A 305 13.64 17.69 11.08
C ARG A 305 14.17 16.32 10.63
N LEU A 306 14.20 15.34 11.53
CA LEU A 306 14.63 13.98 11.21
C LEU A 306 13.58 13.25 10.37
N ILE A 307 12.30 13.31 10.77
CA ILE A 307 11.22 12.55 10.11
C ILE A 307 10.73 13.20 8.81
N THR A 308 10.99 14.49 8.61
CA THR A 308 10.64 15.20 7.36
C THR A 308 11.85 15.43 6.44
N ARG A 309 12.97 14.74 6.67
CA ARG A 309 14.14 14.85 5.79
C ARG A 309 13.84 14.23 4.42
N VAL A 310 13.98 15.04 3.38
CA VAL A 310 13.88 14.59 1.99
C VAL A 310 15.27 14.22 1.48
N ASN A 311 15.40 12.98 1.03
CA ASN A 311 16.68 12.46 0.54
C ASN A 311 16.43 11.36 -0.50
N PRO A 312 16.64 11.63 -1.80
CA PRO A 312 16.54 10.60 -2.82
C PRO A 312 17.37 9.37 -2.44
N SER A 313 16.73 8.22 -2.36
CA SER A 313 17.32 6.97 -1.92
C SER A 313 16.98 5.84 -2.90
N PHE A 314 17.67 4.69 -2.79
CA PHE A 314 17.45 3.58 -3.70
C PHE A 314 16.19 2.77 -3.36
N ILE A 315 15.79 2.74 -2.10
CA ILE A 315 14.80 1.79 -1.59
C ILE A 315 13.44 2.45 -1.38
N ARG A 316 12.43 1.96 -2.12
CA ARG A 316 11.06 2.50 -2.08
C ARG A 316 10.43 2.48 -0.69
N VAL A 317 10.54 1.37 0.04
CA VAL A 317 9.88 1.21 1.35
C VAL A 317 10.43 2.12 2.45
N THR A 318 11.58 2.77 2.22
CA THR A 318 12.18 3.74 3.12
C THR A 318 12.26 5.14 2.50
N ALA A 319 11.64 5.34 1.34
CA ALA A 319 11.61 6.63 0.66
C ALA A 319 10.73 7.62 1.45
N ASP A 320 11.16 8.88 1.46
CA ASP A 320 10.35 9.96 2.02
C ASP A 320 9.10 10.25 1.15
N GLU A 321 8.12 10.95 1.71
CA GLU A 321 6.82 11.18 1.03
C GLU A 321 6.93 12.00 -0.27
N VAL A 322 8.03 12.74 -0.47
CA VAL A 322 8.23 13.56 -1.68
C VAL A 322 8.81 12.71 -2.82
N THR A 323 9.74 11.80 -2.50
CA THR A 323 10.41 10.93 -3.48
C THR A 323 9.65 9.64 -3.76
N TYR A 324 8.83 9.17 -2.82
CA TYR A 324 8.07 7.92 -2.90
C TYR A 324 7.25 7.73 -4.19
N PRO A 325 6.48 8.74 -4.68
CA PRO A 325 5.70 8.55 -5.91
C PRO A 325 6.55 8.23 -7.14
N LEU A 326 7.77 8.78 -7.22
CA LEU A 326 8.66 8.52 -8.36
C LEU A 326 9.18 7.07 -8.38
N HIS A 327 9.37 6.47 -7.20
CA HIS A 327 9.65 5.03 -7.10
C HIS A 327 8.51 4.16 -7.62
N VAL A 328 7.27 4.58 -7.42
CA VAL A 328 6.08 3.85 -7.89
C VAL A 328 5.91 4.04 -9.39
N ILE A 329 6.09 5.26 -9.89
CA ILE A 329 5.90 5.59 -11.31
C ILE A 329 6.85 4.77 -12.18
N LEU A 330 8.13 4.64 -11.81
CA LEU A 330 9.05 3.82 -12.59
C LEU A 330 8.60 2.36 -12.73
N ARG A 331 8.01 1.79 -11.67
CA ARG A 331 7.49 0.41 -11.69
C ARG A 331 6.25 0.29 -12.56
N PHE A 332 5.36 1.26 -12.49
CA PHE A 332 4.16 1.33 -13.32
C PHE A 332 4.51 1.43 -14.81
N GLU A 333 5.53 2.20 -15.19
CA GLU A 333 5.96 2.30 -16.59
C GLU A 333 6.60 0.99 -17.06
N ILE A 334 7.43 0.35 -16.23
CA ILE A 334 8.02 -0.96 -16.51
C ILE A 334 6.92 -2.02 -16.67
N GLU A 335 5.91 -2.08 -15.79
CA GLU A 335 4.81 -3.04 -15.90
C GLU A 335 4.02 -2.85 -17.21
N GLN A 336 3.78 -1.61 -17.62
CA GLN A 336 3.13 -1.37 -18.93
C GLN A 336 3.96 -1.93 -20.08
N ALA A 337 5.27 -1.73 -20.08
CA ALA A 337 6.17 -2.24 -21.12
C ALA A 337 6.22 -3.79 -21.13
N ILE A 338 6.22 -4.43 -19.94
CA ILE A 338 6.13 -5.90 -19.83
C ILE A 338 4.80 -6.40 -20.43
N VAL A 339 3.67 -5.80 -20.04
CA VAL A 339 2.34 -6.25 -20.49
C VAL A 339 2.16 -6.05 -21.99
N LYS A 340 2.74 -4.98 -22.57
CA LYS A 340 2.78 -4.75 -24.02
C LYS A 340 3.77 -5.65 -24.75
N LYS A 341 4.59 -6.43 -24.02
CA LYS A 341 5.67 -7.26 -24.56
C LYS A 341 6.77 -6.47 -25.30
N GLU A 342 6.98 -5.22 -24.88
CA GLU A 342 8.05 -4.36 -25.39
C GLU A 342 9.41 -4.72 -24.77
N ILE A 343 9.39 -5.37 -23.60
CA ILE A 343 10.55 -5.80 -22.83
C ILE A 343 10.34 -7.19 -22.20
N THR A 344 11.42 -7.81 -21.77
CA THR A 344 11.49 -9.07 -21.02
C THR A 344 12.05 -8.84 -19.63
N ALA A 345 12.10 -9.87 -18.78
CA ALA A 345 12.73 -9.75 -17.46
C ALA A 345 14.23 -9.39 -17.55
N ALA A 346 14.91 -9.79 -18.62
CA ALA A 346 16.33 -9.48 -18.80
C ALA A 346 16.64 -7.98 -18.93
N ASP A 347 15.66 -7.19 -19.40
CA ASP A 347 15.82 -5.75 -19.62
C ASP A 347 15.62 -4.92 -18.34
N LEU A 348 15.12 -5.54 -17.26
CA LEU A 348 14.73 -4.85 -16.03
C LEU A 348 15.87 -4.06 -15.35
N PRO A 349 17.10 -4.60 -15.20
CA PRO A 349 18.16 -3.84 -14.53
C PRO A 349 18.51 -2.54 -15.26
N GLU A 350 18.60 -2.58 -16.59
CA GLU A 350 18.94 -1.39 -17.38
C GLU A 350 17.84 -0.32 -17.31
N LEU A 351 16.58 -0.73 -17.53
CA LEU A 351 15.43 0.18 -17.48
C LEU A 351 15.25 0.78 -16.10
N TRP A 352 15.42 -0.05 -15.06
CA TRP A 352 15.38 0.43 -13.68
C TRP A 352 16.41 1.52 -13.41
N ASN A 353 17.66 1.26 -13.77
CA ASN A 353 18.76 2.20 -13.55
C ASN A 353 18.56 3.50 -14.34
N LYS A 354 18.07 3.40 -15.58
CA LYS A 354 17.71 4.56 -16.41
C LYS A 354 16.62 5.41 -15.75
N SER A 355 15.53 4.79 -15.31
CA SER A 355 14.40 5.48 -14.67
C SER A 355 14.78 6.09 -13.32
N MET A 356 15.59 5.39 -12.51
CA MET A 356 16.10 5.93 -11.25
C MET A 356 16.95 7.16 -11.46
N LYS A 357 17.81 7.16 -12.50
CA LYS A 357 18.62 8.33 -12.86
C LYS A 357 17.75 9.49 -13.33
N GLU A 358 16.75 9.21 -14.17
CA GLU A 358 15.86 10.22 -14.72
C GLU A 358 14.99 10.87 -13.64
N PHE A 359 14.36 10.08 -12.77
CA PHE A 359 13.37 10.58 -11.82
C PHE A 359 13.98 11.07 -10.49
N LEU A 360 15.02 10.41 -10.02
CA LEU A 360 15.61 10.65 -8.70
C LEU A 360 17.05 11.15 -8.74
N GLY A 361 17.68 11.19 -9.92
CA GLY A 361 19.05 11.63 -10.11
C GLY A 361 20.12 10.67 -9.58
N ILE A 362 19.76 9.44 -9.20
CA ILE A 362 20.64 8.44 -8.60
C ILE A 362 20.57 7.12 -9.37
N VAL A 363 21.64 6.33 -9.29
CA VAL A 363 21.71 5.00 -9.91
C VAL A 363 22.11 3.99 -8.83
N PRO A 364 21.31 2.93 -8.62
CA PRO A 364 21.66 1.86 -7.69
C PRO A 364 23.00 1.20 -8.05
N SER A 365 23.82 0.93 -7.04
CA SER A 365 25.12 0.27 -7.22
C SER A 365 25.02 -1.25 -7.35
N SER A 366 23.84 -1.82 -7.16
CA SER A 366 23.56 -3.26 -7.22
C SER A 366 22.09 -3.51 -7.53
N ASP A 367 21.77 -4.67 -8.11
CA ASP A 367 20.39 -5.08 -8.38
C ASP A 367 19.59 -5.29 -7.09
N SER A 368 20.24 -5.69 -6.00
CA SER A 368 19.61 -5.78 -4.67
C SER A 368 19.08 -4.45 -4.16
N ASN A 369 19.73 -3.34 -4.50
CA ASN A 369 19.25 -1.98 -4.25
C ASN A 369 18.42 -1.42 -5.41
N GLY A 370 18.35 -2.14 -6.51
CA GLY A 370 17.60 -1.84 -7.72
C GLY A 370 16.38 -2.71 -7.91
N CYS A 371 16.32 -3.43 -9.03
CA CYS A 371 15.17 -4.21 -9.48
C CYS A 371 14.83 -5.43 -8.59
N LEU A 372 15.77 -5.92 -7.76
CA LEU A 372 15.53 -6.99 -6.80
C LEU A 372 14.90 -6.54 -5.47
N GLN A 373 14.64 -5.25 -5.27
CA GLN A 373 14.22 -4.77 -3.96
C GLN A 373 12.80 -5.21 -3.55
N ASP A 374 11.88 -5.38 -4.50
CA ASP A 374 10.47 -5.68 -4.25
C ASP A 374 10.09 -7.13 -4.55
N ILE A 375 9.22 -7.70 -3.72
CA ILE A 375 8.65 -9.04 -3.90
C ILE A 375 7.50 -9.08 -4.91
N HIS A 376 6.94 -7.93 -5.29
CA HIS A 376 5.69 -7.83 -6.03
C HIS A 376 5.68 -8.64 -7.33
N TRP A 377 6.68 -8.45 -8.17
CA TRP A 377 6.77 -9.18 -9.44
C TRP A 377 6.98 -10.69 -9.26
N PRO A 378 7.92 -11.15 -8.43
CA PRO A 378 8.03 -12.58 -8.12
C PRO A 378 6.74 -13.19 -7.58
N ALA A 379 5.99 -12.46 -6.75
CA ALA A 379 4.71 -12.91 -6.21
C ALA A 379 3.52 -12.76 -7.20
N GLY A 380 3.77 -12.31 -8.43
CA GLY A 380 2.72 -12.12 -9.44
C GLY A 380 1.81 -10.91 -9.21
N MET A 381 2.21 -9.97 -8.35
CA MET A 381 1.42 -8.78 -7.99
C MET A 381 1.63 -7.66 -9.01
N ILE A 382 1.36 -7.94 -10.30
CA ILE A 382 1.45 -6.96 -11.39
C ILE A 382 0.17 -6.12 -11.39
N GLY A 383 0.32 -4.78 -11.52
CA GLY A 383 -0.80 -3.83 -11.43
C GLY A 383 -1.08 -3.33 -10.00
N TYR A 384 -0.30 -3.78 -8.99
CA TYR A 384 -0.46 -3.35 -7.61
C TYR A 384 0.13 -1.96 -7.33
N PHE A 385 1.27 -1.63 -7.93
CA PHE A 385 2.04 -0.41 -7.62
C PHE A 385 1.25 0.89 -7.71
N PRO A 386 0.32 1.10 -8.65
CA PRO A 386 -0.48 2.32 -8.69
C PRO A 386 -1.24 2.62 -7.41
N SER A 387 -1.67 1.59 -6.66
CA SER A 387 -2.39 1.74 -5.39
C SER A 387 -1.63 2.60 -4.38
N TYR A 388 -0.30 2.50 -4.36
CA TYR A 388 0.57 3.22 -3.44
C TYR A 388 0.53 4.74 -3.65
N THR A 389 0.81 5.21 -4.86
CA THR A 389 0.80 6.66 -5.17
C THR A 389 -0.61 7.23 -5.17
N ASN A 390 -1.58 6.48 -5.72
CA ASN A 390 -2.99 6.87 -5.64
C ASN A 390 -3.43 7.00 -4.17
N GLY A 391 -3.02 6.07 -3.31
CA GLY A 391 -3.26 6.13 -1.87
C GLY A 391 -2.70 7.39 -1.21
N ALA A 392 -1.45 7.78 -1.55
CA ALA A 392 -0.83 9.00 -1.05
C ALA A 392 -1.60 10.27 -1.46
N ILE A 393 -2.02 10.33 -2.72
CA ILE A 393 -2.81 11.47 -3.22
C ILE A 393 -4.17 11.49 -2.55
N ILE A 394 -4.88 10.37 -2.47
CA ILE A 394 -6.19 10.26 -1.80
C ILE A 394 -6.07 10.67 -0.34
N ALA A 395 -5.02 10.26 0.39
CA ALA A 395 -4.77 10.68 1.76
C ALA A 395 -4.68 12.21 1.90
N SER A 396 -3.95 12.87 0.99
CA SER A 396 -3.84 14.33 0.98
C SER A 396 -5.16 15.03 0.64
N MET A 397 -5.95 14.45 -0.28
CA MET A 397 -7.28 14.95 -0.65
C MET A 397 -8.25 14.83 0.54
N ILE A 398 -8.25 13.71 1.25
CA ILE A 398 -9.04 13.50 2.47
C ILE A 398 -8.63 14.51 3.54
N MET A 399 -7.33 14.71 3.78
CA MET A 399 -6.83 15.66 4.77
C MET A 399 -7.23 17.08 4.42
N ARG A 400 -7.12 17.49 3.16
CA ARG A 400 -7.60 18.80 2.70
C ARG A 400 -9.09 18.98 3.00
N ARG A 401 -9.93 17.99 2.69
CA ARG A 401 -11.37 18.03 2.95
C ARG A 401 -11.67 18.09 4.44
N PHE A 402 -11.01 17.25 5.23
CA PHE A 402 -11.11 17.29 6.69
C PHE A 402 -10.81 18.68 7.26
N GLN A 403 -9.77 19.36 6.77
CA GLN A 403 -9.40 20.69 7.20
C GLN A 403 -10.43 21.76 6.81
N GLN A 404 -11.05 21.62 5.63
CA GLN A 404 -12.13 22.51 5.19
C GLN A 404 -13.39 22.37 6.05
N ASP A 405 -13.72 21.14 6.44
CA ASP A 405 -14.91 20.84 7.24
C ASP A 405 -14.70 21.15 8.74
N ASN A 406 -13.43 21.20 9.22
CA ASN A 406 -13.06 21.29 10.63
C ASN A 406 -11.93 22.31 10.84
N VAL A 407 -12.20 23.60 10.64
CA VAL A 407 -11.19 24.68 10.63
C VAL A 407 -10.39 24.82 11.94
N SER A 408 -10.93 24.36 13.08
CA SER A 408 -10.37 24.59 14.43
C SER A 408 -9.62 23.36 15.02
N ILE A 409 -9.52 22.25 14.29
CA ILE A 409 -8.94 21.04 14.88
C ILE A 409 -7.40 21.08 14.85
N ASN A 410 -6.80 20.95 16.03
CA ASN A 410 -5.37 20.77 16.21
C ASN A 410 -4.95 19.32 15.90
N ARG A 411 -3.89 19.10 15.09
CA ARG A 411 -3.38 17.78 14.70
C ARG A 411 -2.45 17.15 15.76
N SER A 412 -2.69 17.45 17.04
CA SER A 412 -1.97 16.80 18.13
C SER A 412 -2.46 15.36 18.32
N GLY A 413 -1.71 14.57 19.08
CA GLY A 413 -2.13 13.21 19.44
C GLY A 413 -3.47 13.12 20.16
N GLU A 414 -4.05 14.23 20.56
CA GLU A 414 -5.38 14.32 21.19
C GLU A 414 -6.50 14.29 20.16
N ASP A 415 -6.21 14.68 18.91
CA ASP A 415 -7.21 14.80 17.83
C ASP A 415 -7.40 13.50 17.02
N PHE A 416 -6.68 12.43 17.33
CA PHE A 416 -6.85 11.14 16.63
C PHE A 416 -8.29 10.62 16.65
N LEU A 417 -9.03 10.91 17.73
CA LEU A 417 -10.44 10.53 17.82
C LEU A 417 -11.27 11.24 16.75
N SER A 418 -11.10 12.55 16.58
CA SER A 418 -11.81 13.34 15.56
C SER A 418 -11.46 12.89 14.15
N LEU A 419 -10.15 12.62 13.89
CA LEU A 419 -9.69 12.08 12.62
C LEU A 419 -10.33 10.72 12.31
N ASN A 420 -10.34 9.81 13.28
CA ASN A 420 -10.95 8.50 13.11
C ASN A 420 -12.46 8.56 12.90
N ASN A 421 -13.17 9.40 13.64
CA ASN A 421 -14.60 9.61 13.47
C ASN A 421 -14.91 10.13 12.07
N TYR A 422 -14.12 11.09 11.57
CA TYR A 422 -14.26 11.61 10.21
C TYR A 422 -14.05 10.52 9.15
N LEU A 423 -12.97 9.73 9.27
CA LEU A 423 -12.66 8.64 8.36
C LEU A 423 -13.72 7.53 8.41
N ASN A 424 -14.25 7.21 9.60
CA ASN A 424 -15.31 6.23 9.77
C ASN A 424 -16.59 6.68 9.06
N GLU A 425 -16.99 7.94 9.27
CA GLU A 425 -18.24 8.50 8.71
C GLU A 425 -18.17 8.70 7.20
N ASN A 426 -17.00 9.02 6.64
CA ASN A 426 -16.88 9.41 5.24
C ASN A 426 -16.24 8.32 4.34
N LEU A 427 -15.67 7.25 4.94
CA LEU A 427 -15.01 6.21 4.16
C LEU A 427 -15.24 4.80 4.72
N ARG A 428 -14.76 4.49 5.93
CA ARG A 428 -14.57 3.12 6.41
C ARG A 428 -15.87 2.33 6.54
N LYS A 429 -16.93 2.95 7.07
CA LYS A 429 -18.24 2.31 7.30
C LYS A 429 -18.95 1.84 6.04
N TYR A 430 -18.53 2.30 4.88
CA TYR A 430 -19.14 1.91 3.61
C TYR A 430 -18.59 0.59 3.05
N GLY A 431 -17.40 0.15 3.50
CA GLY A 431 -16.77 -1.02 2.89
C GLY A 431 -16.70 -0.88 1.37
N SER A 432 -17.27 -1.84 0.65
CA SER A 432 -17.41 -1.84 -0.81
C SER A 432 -18.84 -1.52 -1.30
N LEU A 433 -19.71 -0.97 -0.43
CA LEU A 433 -21.07 -0.56 -0.81
C LEU A 433 -21.09 0.49 -1.92
N LYS A 434 -20.12 1.40 -1.90
CA LYS A 434 -20.00 2.48 -2.90
C LYS A 434 -18.96 2.10 -3.96
N SER A 435 -19.18 2.55 -5.20
CA SER A 435 -18.15 2.52 -6.24
C SER A 435 -16.93 3.33 -5.83
N SER A 436 -15.79 3.14 -6.49
CA SER A 436 -14.56 3.88 -6.18
C SER A 436 -14.74 5.38 -6.35
N LYS A 437 -15.47 5.81 -7.39
CA LYS A 437 -15.78 7.23 -7.62
C LYS A 437 -16.70 7.81 -6.56
N GLU A 438 -17.75 7.10 -6.19
CA GLU A 438 -18.68 7.55 -5.13
C GLU A 438 -17.98 7.66 -3.78
N LEU A 439 -17.10 6.71 -3.45
CA LEU A 439 -16.34 6.72 -2.20
C LEU A 439 -15.32 7.85 -2.19
N LEU A 440 -14.66 8.11 -3.32
CA LEU A 440 -13.75 9.24 -3.49
C LEU A 440 -14.50 10.57 -3.30
N LYS A 441 -15.64 10.73 -3.98
CA LYS A 441 -16.48 11.93 -3.83
C LYS A 441 -16.95 12.11 -2.39
N LYS A 442 -17.37 11.05 -1.71
CA LYS A 442 -17.84 11.09 -0.33
C LYS A 442 -16.72 11.52 0.63
N SER A 443 -15.51 10.97 0.46
CA SER A 443 -14.39 11.20 1.38
C SER A 443 -13.59 12.47 1.10
N THR A 444 -13.57 12.96 -0.15
CA THR A 444 -12.72 14.08 -0.59
C THR A 444 -13.50 15.29 -1.14
N GLY A 445 -14.76 15.09 -1.50
CA GLY A 445 -15.58 16.08 -2.22
C GLY A 445 -15.32 16.11 -3.74
N LEU A 446 -14.41 15.29 -4.28
CA LEU A 446 -14.01 15.25 -5.68
C LEU A 446 -14.27 13.87 -6.29
N GLU A 447 -14.61 13.82 -7.58
CA GLU A 447 -14.88 12.57 -8.30
C GLU A 447 -13.63 11.93 -8.92
N ASN A 448 -12.55 12.69 -9.07
CA ASN A 448 -11.29 12.24 -9.64
C ASN A 448 -10.12 12.54 -8.72
N ILE A 449 -9.07 11.74 -8.83
CA ILE A 449 -7.79 11.97 -8.14
C ILE A 449 -7.13 13.23 -8.70
N ASP A 450 -6.79 14.20 -7.84
CA ASP A 450 -6.13 15.45 -8.23
C ASP A 450 -4.70 15.52 -7.67
N PRO A 451 -3.67 15.30 -8.51
CA PRO A 451 -2.28 15.33 -8.09
C PRO A 451 -1.82 16.72 -7.60
N ASN A 452 -2.49 17.80 -8.02
CA ASN A 452 -2.12 19.15 -7.60
C ASN A 452 -2.38 19.39 -6.10
N ILE A 453 -3.39 18.72 -5.53
CA ILE A 453 -3.64 18.78 -4.09
C ILE A 453 -2.44 18.22 -3.31
N PHE A 454 -1.92 17.08 -3.76
CA PHE A 454 -0.73 16.47 -3.16
C PHE A 454 0.52 17.35 -3.33
N ILE A 455 0.77 17.89 -4.53
CA ILE A 455 1.88 18.83 -4.78
C ILE A 455 1.78 20.08 -3.90
N ASN A 456 0.59 20.69 -3.80
CA ASN A 456 0.37 21.87 -2.97
C ASN A 456 0.58 21.56 -1.47
N TYR A 457 0.15 20.38 -1.01
CA TYR A 457 0.44 19.92 0.33
C TYR A 457 1.95 19.83 0.59
N LEU A 458 2.70 19.17 -0.31
CA LEU A 458 4.16 19.06 -0.17
C LEU A 458 4.85 20.43 -0.19
N GLN A 459 4.45 21.33 -1.08
CA GLN A 459 4.98 22.69 -1.13
C GLN A 459 4.71 23.45 0.18
N GLY A 460 3.50 23.39 0.67
CA GLY A 460 3.10 24.01 1.95
C GLY A 460 3.94 23.50 3.11
N LYS A 461 4.07 22.18 3.24
CA LYS A 461 4.80 21.54 4.34
C LYS A 461 6.31 21.78 4.30
N TYR A 462 6.92 21.70 3.13
CA TYR A 462 8.39 21.69 3.02
C TYR A 462 9.02 23.04 2.66
N LEU A 463 8.28 23.94 2.01
CA LEU A 463 8.83 25.21 1.56
C LEU A 463 8.31 26.43 2.34
N LEU A 464 7.09 26.37 2.89
CA LEU A 464 6.46 27.51 3.56
C LEU A 464 6.53 27.45 5.09
N VAL A 465 6.91 26.32 5.68
CA VAL A 465 7.08 26.16 7.13
C VAL A 465 8.52 26.37 7.56
#